data_d9d9b5331222a9edbc54ec1e3570a890
#
_entry.id   d9d9b5331222a9edbc54ec1e3570a890
#
_cell.length_a   1.000
_cell.length_b   1.000
_cell.length_c   1.000
_cell.angle_alpha   90.00
_cell.angle_beta   90.00
_cell.angle_gamma   90.00
#
_symmetry.space_group_name_H-M   'P 1'
#
loop_
_entity.id
_entity.type
_entity.pdbx_description
1 polymer ?
#
loop_
_entity_poly.entity_id
_entity_poly.type
_entity_poly.pdbx_seq_one_letter_code
_entity_poly.pdbx_strand_id
1 'polypeptide(L)'
;SVSVASTAVAKAKDIIKNTKGVKALVIGAGEMSELTIKHLISSGFDVVLTSRDIKKAQNLAGSFEVHVSVEPYSELRNLLGKIPVMITATSAPYPIVTKENAPSASFDRYWFDIAVPRDIDEDISLSGLRIYSVDDLQDIVNENMSLRAEQAKTAYGIVSRMSVEFFEWLKSLEIEPVVKHLYVKGETIIDKKLKNAIKKGYIRADDEENIRKLCQTVITEYLHN
;
A
#
# COMPACT_ATOMS: atom_id res chain seq x y z
N SER A 1 -5.96 2.72 -5.55
CA SER A 1 -6.86 3.78 -5.05
C SER A 1 -7.84 3.17 -4.06
N VAL A 2 -8.07 3.86 -2.96
CA VAL A 2 -9.10 3.47 -1.99
C VAL A 2 -10.44 3.90 -2.58
N SER A 3 -11.30 2.96 -2.94
CA SER A 3 -12.65 3.24 -3.42
C SER A 3 -13.67 3.03 -2.29
N VAL A 4 -14.85 3.65 -2.39
CA VAL A 4 -15.94 3.45 -1.43
C VAL A 4 -16.31 1.96 -1.31
N ALA A 5 -16.31 1.23 -2.43
CA ALA A 5 -16.54 -0.22 -2.45
C ALA A 5 -15.48 -0.99 -1.63
N SER A 6 -14.19 -0.67 -1.80
CA SER A 6 -13.12 -1.32 -1.03
C SER A 6 -13.21 -1.00 0.46
N THR A 7 -13.64 0.21 0.82
CA THR A 7 -13.82 0.63 2.22
C THR A 7 -15.00 -0.09 2.87
N ALA A 8 -16.13 -0.20 2.16
CA ALA A 8 -17.30 -0.95 2.64
C ALA A 8 -16.94 -2.41 2.93
N VAL A 9 -16.24 -3.08 2.02
CA VAL A 9 -15.81 -4.47 2.20
C VAL A 9 -14.78 -4.61 3.33
N ALA A 10 -13.83 -3.70 3.44
CA ALA A 10 -12.85 -3.69 4.54
C ALA A 10 -13.54 -3.55 5.90
N LYS A 11 -14.54 -2.64 6.00
CA LYS A 11 -15.33 -2.46 7.22
C LYS A 11 -16.17 -3.70 7.54
N ALA A 12 -16.79 -4.32 6.53
CA ALA A 12 -17.54 -5.57 6.70
C ALA A 12 -16.62 -6.70 7.21
N LYS A 13 -15.42 -6.83 6.66
CA LYS A 13 -14.41 -7.80 7.09
C LYS A 13 -13.96 -7.56 8.53
N ASP A 14 -13.74 -6.31 8.91
CA ASP A 14 -13.35 -5.94 10.28
C ASP A 14 -14.41 -6.31 11.32
N ILE A 15 -15.68 -6.16 10.96
CA ILE A 15 -16.82 -6.50 11.84
C ILE A 15 -16.99 -8.02 11.94
N ILE A 16 -16.96 -8.71 10.82
CA ILE A 16 -17.24 -10.16 10.74
C ILE A 16 -16.01 -10.99 11.18
N LYS A 17 -14.79 -10.47 11.01
CA LYS A 17 -13.51 -11.11 11.34
C LYS A 17 -13.25 -12.41 10.58
N ASN A 18 -14.07 -13.45 10.79
CA ASN A 18 -14.00 -14.71 10.04
C ASN A 18 -15.05 -14.72 8.93
N THR A 19 -14.66 -14.36 7.73
CA THR A 19 -15.54 -14.20 6.56
C THR A 19 -15.80 -15.49 5.80
N LYS A 20 -15.01 -16.54 6.05
CA LYS A 20 -15.11 -17.81 5.32
C LYS A 20 -16.48 -18.48 5.53
N GLY A 21 -17.21 -18.69 4.46
CA GLY A 21 -18.57 -19.25 4.47
C GLY A 21 -19.66 -18.26 4.86
N VAL A 22 -19.31 -16.99 5.12
CA VAL A 22 -20.30 -15.95 5.39
C VAL A 22 -20.80 -15.37 4.08
N LYS A 23 -22.13 -15.38 3.91
CA LYS A 23 -22.76 -14.79 2.73
C LYS A 23 -22.78 -13.27 2.83
N ALA A 24 -22.47 -12.62 1.70
CA ALA A 24 -22.62 -11.19 1.50
C ALA A 24 -23.53 -10.95 0.29
N LEU A 25 -24.61 -10.17 0.49
CA LEU A 25 -25.54 -9.79 -0.57
C LEU A 25 -25.04 -8.52 -1.26
N VAL A 26 -25.00 -8.55 -2.59
CA VAL A 26 -24.78 -7.37 -3.43
C VAL A 26 -26.04 -7.08 -4.20
N ILE A 27 -26.52 -5.83 -4.12
CA ILE A 27 -27.70 -5.37 -4.86
C ILE A 27 -27.24 -4.41 -5.95
N GLY A 28 -27.54 -4.77 -7.20
CA GLY A 28 -27.13 -4.04 -8.39
C GLY A 28 -26.17 -4.84 -9.26
N ALA A 29 -26.10 -4.52 -10.55
CA ALA A 29 -25.24 -5.21 -11.53
C ALA A 29 -24.47 -4.22 -12.42
N GLY A 30 -24.01 -3.11 -11.82
CA GLY A 30 -23.20 -2.08 -12.44
C GLY A 30 -21.71 -2.24 -12.11
N GLU A 31 -20.89 -1.29 -12.56
CA GLU A 31 -19.43 -1.27 -12.32
C GLU A 31 -19.06 -1.28 -10.83
N MET A 32 -19.80 -0.53 -10.01
CA MET A 32 -19.58 -0.51 -8.56
C MET A 32 -19.89 -1.85 -7.92
N SER A 33 -20.92 -2.57 -8.39
CA SER A 33 -21.24 -3.92 -7.94
C SER A 33 -20.14 -4.90 -8.34
N GLU A 34 -19.61 -4.81 -9.56
CA GLU A 34 -18.48 -5.63 -10.02
C GLU A 34 -17.25 -5.45 -9.12
N LEU A 35 -16.90 -4.21 -8.83
CA LEU A 35 -15.78 -3.87 -7.97
C LEU A 35 -16.00 -4.40 -6.54
N THR A 36 -17.21 -4.25 -6.01
CA THR A 36 -17.61 -4.77 -4.70
C THR A 36 -17.49 -6.28 -4.63
N ILE A 37 -17.97 -7.00 -5.64
CA ILE A 37 -17.88 -8.47 -5.73
C ILE A 37 -16.41 -8.92 -5.73
N LYS A 38 -15.54 -8.27 -6.52
CA LYS A 38 -14.09 -8.55 -6.52
C LYS A 38 -13.46 -8.45 -5.13
N HIS A 39 -13.81 -7.39 -4.40
CA HIS A 39 -13.31 -7.18 -3.05
C HIS A 39 -13.88 -8.19 -2.04
N LEU A 40 -15.16 -8.54 -2.13
CA LEU A 40 -15.80 -9.55 -1.28
C LEU A 40 -15.18 -10.94 -1.47
N ILE A 41 -15.01 -11.37 -2.72
CA ILE A 41 -14.34 -12.64 -3.06
C ILE A 41 -12.92 -12.67 -2.50
N SER A 42 -12.15 -11.63 -2.74
CA SER A 42 -10.76 -11.55 -2.23
C SER A 42 -10.68 -11.50 -0.70
N SER A 43 -11.77 -11.10 -0.04
CA SER A 43 -11.91 -11.09 1.41
C SER A 43 -12.49 -12.38 1.99
N GLY A 44 -12.83 -13.37 1.17
CA GLY A 44 -13.29 -14.70 1.56
C GLY A 44 -14.79 -14.83 1.85
N PHE A 45 -15.61 -13.86 1.42
CA PHE A 45 -17.07 -13.96 1.50
C PHE A 45 -17.65 -14.83 0.38
N ASP A 46 -18.76 -15.51 0.67
CA ASP A 46 -19.62 -16.12 -0.33
C ASP A 46 -20.60 -15.07 -0.87
N VAL A 47 -20.51 -14.77 -2.16
CA VAL A 47 -21.28 -13.65 -2.73
C VAL A 47 -22.62 -14.13 -3.30
N VAL A 48 -23.68 -13.42 -2.91
CA VAL A 48 -25.02 -13.51 -3.47
C VAL A 48 -25.33 -12.18 -4.17
N LEU A 49 -25.69 -12.26 -5.45
CA LEU A 49 -25.98 -11.10 -6.29
C LEU A 49 -27.47 -11.07 -6.61
N THR A 50 -28.10 -9.91 -6.50
CA THR A 50 -29.45 -9.66 -6.99
C THR A 50 -29.54 -8.33 -7.74
N SER A 51 -30.39 -8.29 -8.75
CA SER A 51 -30.65 -7.07 -9.52
C SER A 51 -32.04 -7.16 -10.16
N ARG A 52 -32.67 -6.00 -10.40
CA ARG A 52 -33.92 -5.93 -11.20
C ARG A 52 -33.72 -6.50 -12.59
N ASP A 53 -32.55 -6.34 -13.18
CA ASP A 53 -32.15 -6.99 -14.43
C ASP A 53 -31.40 -8.29 -14.13
N ILE A 54 -32.13 -9.39 -14.10
CA ILE A 54 -31.59 -10.73 -13.81
C ILE A 54 -30.55 -11.18 -14.84
N LYS A 55 -30.73 -10.81 -16.13
CA LYS A 55 -29.78 -11.18 -17.19
C LYS A 55 -28.45 -10.48 -16.99
N LYS A 56 -28.49 -9.18 -16.65
CA LYS A 56 -27.29 -8.41 -16.34
C LYS A 56 -26.56 -8.96 -15.11
N ALA A 57 -27.31 -9.38 -14.08
CA ALA A 57 -26.74 -10.01 -12.90
C ALA A 57 -26.08 -11.37 -13.25
N GLN A 58 -26.72 -12.20 -14.07
CA GLN A 58 -26.18 -13.49 -14.51
C GLN A 58 -24.90 -13.32 -15.35
N ASN A 59 -24.88 -12.35 -16.26
CA ASN A 59 -23.72 -12.04 -17.07
C ASN A 59 -22.55 -11.57 -16.18
N LEU A 60 -22.83 -10.70 -15.21
CA LEU A 60 -21.83 -10.23 -14.26
C LEU A 60 -21.30 -11.37 -13.39
N ALA A 61 -22.16 -12.22 -12.85
CA ALA A 61 -21.76 -13.36 -12.04
C ALA A 61 -20.89 -14.35 -12.85
N GLY A 62 -21.22 -14.57 -14.12
CA GLY A 62 -20.47 -15.44 -15.03
C GLY A 62 -19.09 -14.91 -15.44
N SER A 63 -18.77 -13.66 -15.16
CA SER A 63 -17.46 -13.08 -15.44
C SER A 63 -16.41 -13.40 -14.36
N PHE A 64 -16.81 -13.98 -13.23
CA PHE A 64 -15.91 -14.36 -12.15
C PHE A 64 -15.55 -15.85 -12.23
N GLU A 65 -14.29 -16.17 -11.92
CA GLU A 65 -13.81 -17.56 -11.84
C GLU A 65 -14.40 -18.30 -10.62
N VAL A 66 -14.79 -17.56 -9.59
CA VAL A 66 -15.42 -18.09 -8.37
C VAL A 66 -16.92 -18.00 -8.51
N HIS A 67 -17.62 -19.01 -7.97
CA HIS A 67 -19.09 -19.05 -8.03
C HIS A 67 -19.71 -17.87 -7.28
N VAL A 68 -20.50 -17.07 -8.00
CA VAL A 68 -21.37 -16.00 -7.47
C VAL A 68 -22.80 -16.44 -7.67
N SER A 69 -23.55 -16.65 -6.58
CA SER A 69 -24.95 -17.02 -6.64
C SER A 69 -25.78 -15.84 -7.11
N VAL A 70 -26.70 -16.06 -8.04
CA VAL A 70 -27.65 -15.02 -8.48
C VAL A 70 -29.05 -15.40 -8.04
N GLU A 71 -29.69 -14.49 -7.29
CA GLU A 71 -31.04 -14.68 -6.78
C GLU A 71 -32.02 -13.69 -7.42
N PRO A 72 -33.28 -14.09 -7.65
CA PRO A 72 -34.30 -13.20 -8.19
C PRO A 72 -34.51 -11.96 -7.29
N TYR A 73 -34.76 -10.80 -7.90
CA TYR A 73 -35.03 -9.58 -7.16
C TYR A 73 -36.29 -9.66 -6.30
N SER A 74 -37.25 -10.50 -6.68
CA SER A 74 -38.45 -10.79 -5.86
C SER A 74 -38.13 -11.39 -4.49
N GLU A 75 -36.97 -12.02 -4.35
CA GLU A 75 -36.49 -12.60 -3.09
C GLU A 75 -35.77 -11.60 -2.19
N LEU A 76 -35.68 -10.31 -2.58
CA LEU A 76 -34.92 -9.29 -1.85
C LEU A 76 -35.25 -9.26 -0.35
N ARG A 77 -36.55 -9.23 0.02
CA ARG A 77 -36.98 -9.22 1.43
C ARG A 77 -36.46 -10.46 2.20
N ASN A 78 -36.53 -11.63 1.59
CA ASN A 78 -36.04 -12.88 2.18
C ASN A 78 -34.52 -12.87 2.35
N LEU A 79 -33.79 -12.39 1.34
CA LEU A 79 -32.33 -12.24 1.38
C LEU A 79 -31.89 -11.27 2.48
N LEU A 80 -32.53 -10.11 2.59
CA LEU A 80 -32.27 -9.10 3.64
C LEU A 80 -32.52 -9.64 5.06
N GLY A 81 -33.42 -10.63 5.21
CA GLY A 81 -33.70 -11.29 6.48
C GLY A 81 -32.73 -12.42 6.85
N LYS A 82 -31.93 -12.92 5.90
CA LYS A 82 -31.08 -14.11 6.11
C LYS A 82 -29.59 -13.84 6.01
N ILE A 83 -29.19 -12.79 5.30
CA ILE A 83 -27.79 -12.51 5.01
C ILE A 83 -27.28 -11.38 5.92
N PRO A 84 -26.19 -11.60 6.67
CA PRO A 84 -25.71 -10.64 7.65
C PRO A 84 -25.07 -9.39 7.06
N VAL A 85 -24.47 -9.51 5.87
CA VAL A 85 -23.78 -8.41 5.18
C VAL A 85 -24.47 -8.09 3.88
N MET A 86 -24.82 -6.82 3.66
CA MET A 86 -25.40 -6.36 2.40
C MET A 86 -24.67 -5.10 1.94
N ILE A 87 -24.38 -5.03 0.65
CA ILE A 87 -23.83 -3.84 0.00
C ILE A 87 -24.71 -3.51 -1.20
N THR A 88 -25.25 -2.32 -1.24
CA THR A 88 -26.08 -1.84 -2.35
C THR A 88 -25.35 -0.78 -3.16
N ALA A 89 -25.40 -0.90 -4.48
CA ALA A 89 -24.72 -0.07 -5.45
C ALA A 89 -25.56 0.05 -6.74
N THR A 90 -26.79 0.56 -6.62
CA THR A 90 -27.67 0.71 -7.79
C THR A 90 -27.66 2.15 -8.29
N SER A 91 -28.27 2.38 -9.43
CA SER A 91 -28.56 3.71 -9.99
C SER A 91 -30.05 4.06 -9.87
N ALA A 92 -30.73 3.49 -8.88
CA ALA A 92 -32.13 3.79 -8.67
C ALA A 92 -32.29 5.26 -8.22
N PRO A 93 -33.30 6.01 -8.73
CA PRO A 93 -33.50 7.40 -8.35
C PRO A 93 -34.27 7.54 -7.00
N TYR A 94 -34.59 6.43 -6.36
CA TYR A 94 -35.33 6.36 -5.09
C TYR A 94 -34.84 5.16 -4.28
N PRO A 95 -35.03 5.16 -2.95
CA PRO A 95 -34.64 4.03 -2.10
C PRO A 95 -35.35 2.74 -2.52
N ILE A 96 -34.56 1.67 -2.61
CA ILE A 96 -35.04 0.32 -2.95
C ILE A 96 -35.24 -0.56 -1.72
N VAL A 97 -34.57 -0.23 -0.62
CA VAL A 97 -34.76 -0.84 0.69
C VAL A 97 -35.50 0.18 1.58
N THR A 98 -36.74 -0.10 1.87
CA THR A 98 -37.64 0.78 2.63
C THR A 98 -38.08 0.11 3.93
N LYS A 99 -38.76 0.87 4.82
CA LYS A 99 -39.35 0.31 6.06
C LYS A 99 -40.30 -0.86 5.81
N GLU A 100 -41.06 -0.81 4.70
CA GLU A 100 -42.03 -1.82 4.37
C GLU A 100 -41.42 -3.15 3.95
N ASN A 101 -40.24 -3.09 3.29
CA ASN A 101 -39.55 -4.28 2.78
C ASN A 101 -38.34 -4.73 3.60
N ALA A 102 -37.88 -3.94 4.58
CA ALA A 102 -36.83 -4.31 5.49
C ALA A 102 -37.34 -5.27 6.60
N PRO A 103 -36.94 -6.55 6.62
CA PRO A 103 -37.44 -7.49 7.61
C PRO A 103 -36.68 -7.36 8.94
N SER A 104 -37.29 -7.76 10.05
CA SER A 104 -36.59 -8.03 11.30
C SER A 104 -35.74 -9.31 11.19
N ALA A 105 -34.71 -9.43 11.99
CA ALA A 105 -33.89 -10.65 12.11
C ALA A 105 -33.48 -10.85 13.58
N SER A 106 -33.11 -12.09 13.93
CA SER A 106 -32.63 -12.47 15.27
C SER A 106 -31.10 -12.39 15.42
N PHE A 107 -30.42 -11.85 14.44
CA PHE A 107 -28.97 -11.71 14.40
C PHE A 107 -28.56 -10.34 13.90
N ASP A 108 -27.35 -9.92 14.19
CA ASP A 108 -26.80 -8.64 13.77
C ASP A 108 -26.57 -8.60 12.27
N ARG A 109 -26.97 -7.48 11.64
CA ARG A 109 -26.83 -7.22 10.20
C ARG A 109 -26.11 -5.90 9.97
N TYR A 110 -25.34 -5.87 8.88
CA TYR A 110 -24.51 -4.73 8.52
C TYR A 110 -24.77 -4.41 7.05
N TRP A 111 -25.43 -3.29 6.82
CA TRP A 111 -25.80 -2.83 5.48
C TRP A 111 -24.96 -1.63 5.09
N PHE A 112 -24.43 -1.68 3.88
CA PHE A 112 -23.59 -0.64 3.32
C PHE A 112 -24.26 -0.07 2.08
N ASP A 113 -24.64 1.20 2.14
CA ASP A 113 -25.21 1.93 1.03
C ASP A 113 -24.11 2.74 0.34
N ILE A 114 -23.66 2.26 -0.81
CA ILE A 114 -22.66 2.96 -1.61
C ILE A 114 -23.24 3.57 -2.89
N ALA A 115 -24.56 3.66 -2.97
CA ALA A 115 -25.29 4.27 -4.07
C ALA A 115 -25.45 5.79 -3.90
N VAL A 116 -25.51 6.47 -5.02
CA VAL A 116 -25.86 7.89 -5.09
C VAL A 116 -26.87 8.07 -6.25
N PRO A 117 -28.14 8.46 -5.99
CA PRO A 117 -28.79 8.66 -4.67
C PRO A 117 -28.80 7.39 -3.80
N ARG A 118 -29.16 7.53 -2.51
CA ARG A 118 -29.24 6.42 -1.56
C ARG A 118 -30.23 5.36 -1.97
N ASP A 119 -29.83 4.10 -1.84
CA ASP A 119 -30.67 2.92 -2.06
C ASP A 119 -31.45 2.49 -0.81
N ILE A 120 -31.00 2.93 0.38
CA ILE A 120 -31.60 2.57 1.69
C ILE A 120 -32.26 3.79 2.29
N ASP A 121 -33.52 3.63 2.70
CA ASP A 121 -34.27 4.67 3.39
C ASP A 121 -33.62 5.01 4.74
N GLU A 122 -33.41 6.30 4.99
CA GLU A 122 -32.75 6.82 6.21
C GLU A 122 -33.53 6.51 7.49
N ASP A 123 -34.84 6.36 7.37
CA ASP A 123 -35.73 6.13 8.51
C ASP A 123 -35.76 4.67 8.99
N ILE A 124 -35.00 3.76 8.38
CA ILE A 124 -34.97 2.36 8.82
C ILE A 124 -34.22 2.26 10.15
N SER A 125 -34.92 1.81 11.18
CA SER A 125 -34.36 1.55 12.51
C SER A 125 -34.86 0.20 13.00
N LEU A 126 -33.99 -0.82 12.94
CA LEU A 126 -34.29 -2.19 13.36
C LEU A 126 -33.26 -2.66 14.37
N SER A 127 -33.70 -3.43 15.36
CA SER A 127 -32.79 -4.02 16.35
C SER A 127 -31.75 -4.91 15.66
N GLY A 128 -30.48 -4.80 16.04
CA GLY A 128 -29.37 -5.56 15.46
C GLY A 128 -29.00 -5.15 14.03
N LEU A 129 -29.57 -4.07 13.47
CA LEU A 129 -29.20 -3.55 12.16
C LEU A 129 -28.32 -2.31 12.31
N ARG A 130 -27.18 -2.30 11.60
CA ARG A 130 -26.34 -1.11 11.41
C ARG A 130 -26.24 -0.80 9.92
N ILE A 131 -26.49 0.45 9.58
CA ILE A 131 -26.41 0.97 8.21
C ILE A 131 -25.25 1.94 8.12
N TYR A 132 -24.44 1.81 7.10
CA TYR A 132 -23.31 2.68 6.77
C TYR A 132 -23.55 3.31 5.42
N SER A 133 -23.60 4.63 5.37
CA SER A 133 -23.72 5.41 4.14
C SER A 133 -22.36 5.66 3.48
N VAL A 134 -22.39 6.26 2.28
CA VAL A 134 -21.16 6.75 1.62
C VAL A 134 -20.40 7.72 2.51
N ASP A 135 -21.11 8.63 3.21
CA ASP A 135 -20.49 9.64 4.08
C ASP A 135 -19.77 8.97 5.27
N ASP A 136 -20.42 8.02 5.94
CA ASP A 136 -19.81 7.25 7.03
C ASP A 136 -18.54 6.51 6.57
N LEU A 137 -18.56 5.97 5.35
CA LEU A 137 -17.41 5.28 4.77
C LEU A 137 -16.29 6.24 4.36
N GLN A 138 -16.66 7.45 3.91
CA GLN A 138 -15.68 8.49 3.56
C GLN A 138 -14.94 8.99 4.80
N ASP A 139 -15.63 9.14 5.92
CA ASP A 139 -15.03 9.52 7.19
C ASP A 139 -14.01 8.47 7.66
N ILE A 140 -14.32 7.18 7.51
CA ILE A 140 -13.37 6.09 7.79
C ILE A 140 -12.13 6.18 6.88
N VAL A 141 -12.30 6.51 5.60
CA VAL A 141 -11.18 6.71 4.67
C VAL A 141 -10.29 7.87 5.11
N ASN A 142 -10.90 9.00 5.48
CA ASN A 142 -10.20 10.21 5.91
C ASN A 142 -9.41 9.97 7.19
N GLU A 143 -9.99 9.29 8.17
CA GLU A 143 -9.34 8.89 9.41
C GLU A 143 -8.12 7.99 9.16
N ASN A 144 -8.29 6.97 8.33
CA ASN A 144 -7.19 6.07 7.94
C ASN A 144 -6.07 6.79 7.16
N MET A 145 -6.42 7.76 6.32
CA MET A 145 -5.43 8.57 5.59
C MET A 145 -4.64 9.46 6.55
N SER A 146 -5.29 10.08 7.54
CA SER A 146 -4.64 10.88 8.57
C SER A 146 -3.65 10.07 9.41
N LEU A 147 -4.06 8.88 9.86
CA LEU A 147 -3.19 7.95 10.60
C LEU A 147 -1.98 7.50 9.77
N ARG A 148 -2.17 7.21 8.48
CA ARG A 148 -1.07 6.86 7.57
C ARG A 148 -0.10 8.02 7.35
N ALA A 149 -0.61 9.25 7.23
CA ALA A 149 0.21 10.45 7.08
C ALA A 149 1.06 10.69 8.34
N GLU A 150 0.52 10.46 9.53
CA GLU A 150 1.25 10.57 10.80
C GLU A 150 2.33 9.49 10.92
N GLN A 151 2.01 8.25 10.57
CA GLN A 151 2.99 7.15 10.52
C GLN A 151 4.11 7.41 9.50
N ALA A 152 3.78 7.94 8.32
CA ALA A 152 4.76 8.33 7.32
C ALA A 152 5.68 9.44 7.85
N LYS A 153 5.15 10.45 8.55
CA LYS A 153 5.94 11.53 9.17
C LYS A 153 6.93 10.97 10.21
N THR A 154 6.49 10.01 11.01
CA THR A 154 7.37 9.32 11.97
C THR A 154 8.47 8.53 11.27
N ALA A 155 8.15 7.80 10.20
CA ALA A 155 9.12 7.06 9.40
C ALA A 155 10.15 7.99 8.74
N TYR A 156 9.73 9.13 8.18
CA TYR A 156 10.65 10.14 7.65
C TYR A 156 11.58 10.70 8.72
N GLY A 157 11.10 10.90 9.94
CA GLY A 157 11.94 11.31 11.07
C GLY A 157 13.05 10.31 11.39
N ILE A 158 12.74 9.02 11.37
CA ILE A 158 13.72 7.94 11.58
C ILE A 158 14.75 7.92 10.45
N VAL A 159 14.31 7.96 9.18
CA VAL A 159 15.20 7.97 8.01
C VAL A 159 16.14 9.18 8.05
N SER A 160 15.63 10.37 8.34
CA SER A 160 16.43 11.60 8.44
C SER A 160 17.51 11.48 9.50
N ARG A 161 17.18 10.97 10.68
CA ARG A 161 18.16 10.78 11.77
C ARG A 161 19.24 9.79 11.38
N MET A 162 18.85 8.63 10.85
CA MET A 162 19.80 7.60 10.40
C MET A 162 20.69 8.10 9.27
N SER A 163 20.18 8.96 8.38
CA SER A 163 21.01 9.58 7.33
C SER A 163 22.05 10.53 7.92
N VAL A 164 21.69 11.35 8.90
CA VAL A 164 22.66 12.24 9.59
C VAL A 164 23.73 11.40 10.29
N GLU A 165 23.35 10.39 11.07
CA GLU A 165 24.27 9.50 11.76
C GLU A 165 25.23 8.77 10.78
N PHE A 166 24.72 8.36 9.61
CA PHE A 166 25.52 7.75 8.55
C PHE A 166 26.57 8.73 7.99
N PHE A 167 26.19 9.97 7.70
CA PHE A 167 27.12 10.97 7.21
C PHE A 167 28.14 11.39 8.26
N GLU A 168 27.77 11.43 9.54
CA GLU A 168 28.72 11.67 10.64
C GLU A 168 29.71 10.50 10.78
N TRP A 169 29.24 9.27 10.68
CA TRP A 169 30.09 8.09 10.64
C TRP A 169 31.04 8.10 9.44
N LEU A 170 30.56 8.47 8.24
CA LEU A 170 31.43 8.62 7.06
C LEU A 170 32.53 9.67 7.28
N LYS A 171 32.22 10.80 7.93
CA LYS A 171 33.22 11.81 8.28
C LYS A 171 34.23 11.28 9.30
N SER A 172 33.81 10.44 10.23
CA SER A 172 34.69 9.84 11.25
C SER A 172 35.66 8.77 10.68
N LEU A 173 35.35 8.25 9.50
CA LEU A 173 36.27 7.37 8.73
C LEU A 173 37.45 8.14 8.18
N GLU A 174 38.01 9.11 8.87
CA GLU A 174 39.17 9.94 8.52
C GLU A 174 40.05 9.30 7.42
N ILE A 175 39.59 9.39 6.18
CA ILE A 175 40.36 8.91 5.02
C ILE A 175 41.64 9.77 4.86
N GLU A 176 41.57 11.03 5.30
CA GLU A 176 42.65 11.99 5.20
C GLU A 176 43.95 11.55 5.90
N PRO A 177 43.96 11.03 7.14
CA PRO A 177 45.17 10.51 7.77
C PRO A 177 45.76 9.29 7.06
N VAL A 178 44.90 8.43 6.51
CA VAL A 178 45.32 7.24 5.75
C VAL A 178 46.04 7.66 4.44
N VAL A 179 45.46 8.59 3.70
CA VAL A 179 46.04 9.16 2.49
C VAL A 179 47.35 9.86 2.81
N LYS A 180 47.38 10.68 3.85
CA LYS A 180 48.60 11.36 4.31
C LYS A 180 49.70 10.36 4.70
N HIS A 181 49.37 9.29 5.41
CA HIS A 181 50.31 8.22 5.73
C HIS A 181 50.86 7.52 4.48
N LEU A 182 50.05 7.28 3.48
CA LEU A 182 50.45 6.69 2.21
C LEU A 182 51.40 7.61 1.44
N TYR A 183 51.18 8.92 1.43
CA TYR A 183 52.13 9.90 0.85
C TYR A 183 53.46 9.86 1.54
N VAL A 184 53.55 9.94 2.86
CA VAL A 184 54.78 9.90 3.65
C VAL A 184 55.56 8.59 3.41
N LYS A 185 54.84 7.47 3.37
CA LYS A 185 55.43 6.17 3.06
C LYS A 185 55.97 6.10 1.62
N GLY A 186 55.24 6.67 0.67
CA GLY A 186 55.63 6.80 -0.72
C GLY A 186 56.95 7.58 -0.89
N GLU A 187 57.05 8.75 -0.27
CA GLU A 187 58.27 9.57 -0.25
C GLU A 187 59.48 8.79 0.31
N THR A 188 59.29 8.07 1.42
CA THR A 188 60.34 7.24 2.03
C THR A 188 60.81 6.15 1.07
N ILE A 189 59.92 5.54 0.31
CA ILE A 189 60.23 4.52 -0.70
C ILE A 189 60.98 5.13 -1.87
N ILE A 190 60.57 6.30 -2.38
CA ILE A 190 61.23 7.04 -3.45
C ILE A 190 62.68 7.31 -3.04
N ASP A 191 62.92 7.90 -1.89
CA ASP A 191 64.24 8.21 -1.37
C ASP A 191 65.17 6.97 -1.34
N LYS A 192 64.66 5.88 -0.76
CA LYS A 192 65.40 4.62 -0.67
C LYS A 192 65.71 4.04 -2.04
N LYS A 193 64.78 4.08 -2.97
CA LYS A 193 64.93 3.53 -4.31
C LYS A 193 65.87 4.37 -5.20
N LEU A 194 65.77 5.70 -5.15
CA LEU A 194 66.63 6.61 -5.86
C LEU A 194 68.09 6.48 -5.40
N LYS A 195 68.33 6.53 -4.08
CA LYS A 195 69.70 6.30 -3.53
C LYS A 195 70.34 4.97 -4.00
N ASN A 196 69.52 3.90 -3.99
CA ASN A 196 70.02 2.59 -4.46
C ASN A 196 70.26 2.55 -5.97
N ALA A 197 69.42 3.22 -6.77
CA ALA A 197 69.54 3.25 -8.22
C ALA A 197 70.80 4.05 -8.65
N ILE A 198 71.09 5.17 -7.99
CA ILE A 198 72.34 5.95 -8.19
C ILE A 198 73.57 5.11 -7.80
N LYS A 199 73.54 4.48 -6.61
CA LYS A 199 74.65 3.63 -6.14
C LYS A 199 74.93 2.48 -7.08
N LYS A 200 73.98 1.94 -7.80
CA LYS A 200 74.13 0.85 -8.78
C LYS A 200 74.40 1.35 -10.19
N GLY A 201 74.48 2.63 -10.42
CA GLY A 201 74.74 3.23 -11.71
C GLY A 201 73.59 3.16 -12.71
N TYR A 202 72.35 2.88 -12.25
CA TYR A 202 71.13 2.84 -13.12
C TYR A 202 70.65 4.23 -13.47
N ILE A 203 70.93 5.23 -12.60
CA ILE A 203 70.58 6.61 -12.77
C ILE A 203 71.78 7.48 -12.47
N ARG A 204 71.99 8.55 -13.29
CA ARG A 204 73.01 9.56 -13.01
C ARG A 204 72.62 10.43 -11.85
N ALA A 205 73.58 10.86 -11.03
CA ALA A 205 73.31 11.73 -9.90
C ALA A 205 72.62 13.05 -10.31
N ASP A 206 72.97 13.59 -11.48
CA ASP A 206 72.42 14.83 -12.04
C ASP A 206 70.91 14.69 -12.41
N ASP A 207 70.40 13.47 -12.62
CA ASP A 207 69.00 13.20 -12.99
C ASP A 207 68.12 12.93 -11.77
N GLU A 208 68.64 12.87 -10.56
CA GLU A 208 67.95 12.50 -9.35
C GLU A 208 66.66 13.35 -9.13
N GLU A 209 66.76 14.68 -9.30
CA GLU A 209 65.63 15.58 -9.04
C GLU A 209 64.49 15.41 -10.06
N ASN A 210 64.83 15.21 -11.33
CA ASN A 210 63.82 15.00 -12.37
C ASN A 210 63.06 13.68 -12.19
N ILE A 211 63.78 12.61 -11.82
CA ILE A 211 63.15 11.31 -11.57
C ILE A 211 62.37 11.31 -10.29
N ARG A 212 62.80 12.04 -9.26
CA ARG A 212 62.04 12.27 -8.03
C ARG A 212 60.67 12.92 -8.33
N LYS A 213 60.67 14.00 -9.11
CA LYS A 213 59.44 14.69 -9.54
C LYS A 213 58.52 13.76 -10.31
N LEU A 214 59.02 12.95 -11.19
CA LEU A 214 58.24 11.95 -11.93
C LEU A 214 57.59 10.95 -10.97
N CYS A 215 58.35 10.38 -10.04
CA CYS A 215 57.81 9.43 -9.06
C CYS A 215 56.76 10.07 -8.14
N GLN A 216 56.97 11.31 -7.75
CA GLN A 216 55.97 12.06 -6.94
C GLN A 216 54.67 12.30 -7.72
N THR A 217 54.77 12.66 -9.01
CA THR A 217 53.59 12.79 -9.87
C THR A 217 52.83 11.50 -9.97
N VAL A 218 53.51 10.37 -10.18
CA VAL A 218 52.88 9.04 -10.27
C VAL A 218 52.14 8.68 -8.96
N ILE A 219 52.77 8.93 -7.80
CA ILE A 219 52.10 8.68 -6.51
C ILE A 219 50.89 9.58 -6.32
N THR A 220 51.02 10.85 -6.70
CA THR A 220 49.89 11.81 -6.57
C THR A 220 48.72 11.38 -7.46
N GLU A 221 48.94 11.03 -8.70
CA GLU A 221 47.89 10.56 -9.61
C GLU A 221 47.26 9.24 -9.12
N TYR A 222 48.08 8.31 -8.61
CA TYR A 222 47.56 7.04 -8.08
C TYR A 222 46.68 7.18 -6.83
N LEU A 223 46.96 8.16 -5.97
CA LEU A 223 46.21 8.38 -4.73
C LEU A 223 45.00 9.32 -4.91
N HIS A 224 44.89 10.01 -6.06
CA HIS A 224 43.76 10.88 -6.37
C HIS A 224 42.71 10.25 -7.31
N ASN A 225 42.98 9.09 -7.91
CA ASN A 225 42.02 8.29 -8.67
C ASN A 225 41.47 7.13 -7.81
#